data_077f88c1e538d5357781bebfe41166fc
#
_entry.id   077f88c1e538d5357781bebfe41166fc
#
_cell.length_a   1.000
_cell.length_b   1.000
_cell.length_c   1.000
_cell.angle_alpha   90.00
_cell.angle_beta   90.00
_cell.angle_gamma   90.00
#
_symmetry.space_group_name_H-M   'P 1'
#
loop_
_entity.id
_entity.type
_entity.pdbx_description
1 polymer ?
#
loop_
_entity_poly.entity_id
_entity_poly.type
_entity_poly.pdbx_seq_one_letter_code
_entity_poly.pdbx_strand_id
1 'polypeptide(L)'
;VGKETSQRLGMEGVQEIKEWLEATTRFAFTYTVYDSEPMCTLTCLDESKKAFDLEGNTTKEPKRPVSVEAKKYSTVGHQAAEFKKFVAIAYSSTAQVIEDIGEDWFREFLWVTYHPFSQTDWPHLLTLSYLRGCLEEHEELLAGKEVDDDLLAKVASRLWVLVVQQKQVDIRLTKLELMVVNAAFAKEGW
;
A
#
# COMPACT_ATOMS: atom_id res chain seq x y z
N VAL A 1 -5.54 27.72 1.16
CA VAL A 1 -5.62 26.77 0.04
C VAL A 1 -6.99 26.12 0.14
N GLY A 2 -7.83 26.27 -0.90
CA GLY A 2 -9.20 25.75 -0.89
C GLY A 2 -9.24 24.21 -0.88
N LYS A 3 -10.31 23.63 -0.35
CA LYS A 3 -10.55 22.18 -0.25
C LYS A 3 -10.39 21.46 -1.62
N GLU A 4 -10.86 22.12 -2.69
CA GLU A 4 -10.73 21.63 -4.07
C GLU A 4 -9.28 21.54 -4.56
N THR A 5 -8.43 22.51 -4.20
CA THR A 5 -7.01 22.50 -4.56
C THR A 5 -6.28 21.35 -3.85
N SER A 6 -6.58 21.10 -2.58
CA SER A 6 -5.97 19.98 -1.83
C SER A 6 -6.41 18.63 -2.37
N GLN A 7 -7.69 18.49 -2.74
CA GLN A 7 -8.22 17.26 -3.33
C GLN A 7 -7.59 16.99 -4.70
N ARG A 8 -7.45 18.02 -5.55
CA ARG A 8 -6.80 17.87 -6.87
C ARG A 8 -5.34 17.44 -6.72
N LEU A 9 -4.58 18.07 -5.83
CA LEU A 9 -3.18 17.70 -5.57
C LEU A 9 -3.06 16.26 -5.04
N GLY A 10 -4.00 15.82 -4.21
CA GLY A 10 -4.08 14.44 -3.75
C GLY A 10 -4.30 13.47 -4.91
N MET A 11 -5.28 13.75 -5.76
CA MET A 11 -5.60 12.93 -6.93
C MET A 11 -4.42 12.85 -7.91
N GLU A 12 -3.78 13.98 -8.22
CA GLU A 12 -2.59 14.03 -9.08
C GLU A 12 -1.44 13.18 -8.49
N GLY A 13 -1.22 13.27 -7.17
CA GLY A 13 -0.19 12.49 -6.48
C GLY A 13 -0.44 10.98 -6.52
N VAL A 14 -1.69 10.55 -6.31
CA VAL A 14 -2.09 9.15 -6.41
C VAL A 14 -1.92 8.63 -7.84
N GLN A 15 -2.31 9.42 -8.86
CA GLN A 15 -2.16 9.05 -10.26
C GLN A 15 -0.68 8.90 -10.66
N GLU A 16 0.20 9.80 -10.22
CA GLU A 16 1.65 9.69 -10.46
C GLU A 16 2.25 8.42 -9.86
N ILE A 17 1.89 8.08 -8.62
CA ILE A 17 2.35 6.86 -7.95
C ILE A 17 1.84 5.62 -8.68
N LYS A 18 0.56 5.61 -9.11
CA LYS A 18 -0.01 4.54 -9.92
C LYS A 18 0.83 4.29 -11.17
N GLU A 19 1.05 5.32 -11.97
CA GLU A 19 1.79 5.23 -13.22
C GLU A 19 3.25 4.80 -13.00
N TRP A 20 3.89 5.31 -11.94
CA TRP A 20 5.25 4.92 -11.60
C TRP A 20 5.34 3.45 -11.19
N LEU A 21 4.44 2.96 -10.32
CA LEU A 21 4.40 1.57 -9.90
C LEU A 21 4.12 0.63 -11.09
N GLU A 22 3.15 0.96 -11.95
CA GLU A 22 2.83 0.17 -13.15
C GLU A 22 4.00 0.12 -14.16
N ALA A 23 4.80 1.20 -14.23
CA ALA A 23 5.95 1.27 -15.13
C ALA A 23 7.22 0.58 -14.59
N THR A 24 7.33 0.37 -13.28
CA THR A 24 8.57 -0.09 -12.63
C THR A 24 8.42 -1.42 -11.90
N THR A 25 7.21 -1.92 -11.75
CA THR A 25 6.91 -3.15 -11.02
C THR A 25 5.97 -4.06 -11.81
N ARG A 26 5.61 -5.20 -11.22
CA ARG A 26 4.58 -6.09 -11.74
C ARG A 26 3.23 -5.90 -11.04
N PHE A 27 2.88 -4.67 -10.73
CA PHE A 27 1.57 -4.30 -10.22
C PHE A 27 0.71 -3.68 -11.33
N ALA A 28 -0.60 -3.91 -11.27
CA ALA A 28 -1.59 -3.26 -12.11
C ALA A 28 -2.76 -2.81 -11.24
N PHE A 29 -3.10 -1.54 -11.28
CA PHE A 29 -4.13 -0.95 -10.43
C PHE A 29 -5.41 -0.69 -11.21
N THR A 30 -6.49 -1.31 -10.75
CA THR A 30 -7.82 -1.18 -11.37
C THR A 30 -8.53 0.07 -10.87
N TYR A 31 -8.38 0.40 -9.58
CA TYR A 31 -9.09 1.51 -8.96
C TYR A 31 -8.16 2.45 -8.22
N THR A 32 -8.50 3.74 -8.26
CA THR A 32 -8.05 4.74 -7.30
C THR A 32 -9.20 5.01 -6.32
N VAL A 33 -8.90 5.54 -5.14
CA VAL A 33 -9.93 5.97 -4.17
C VAL A 33 -10.85 7.03 -4.76
N TYR A 34 -10.38 7.81 -5.72
CA TYR A 34 -11.15 8.85 -6.42
C TYR A 34 -12.07 8.29 -7.50
N ASP A 35 -11.76 7.10 -8.06
CA ASP A 35 -12.62 6.43 -9.04
C ASP A 35 -13.71 5.62 -8.34
N SER A 36 -13.35 4.89 -7.28
CA SER A 36 -14.28 4.06 -6.53
C SER A 36 -13.76 3.77 -5.11
N GLU A 37 -14.12 4.63 -4.15
CA GLU A 37 -13.78 4.45 -2.74
C GLU A 37 -14.19 3.07 -2.19
N PRO A 38 -15.40 2.53 -2.48
CA PRO A 38 -15.80 1.20 -1.98
C PRO A 38 -14.87 0.07 -2.44
N MET A 39 -14.32 0.15 -3.66
CA MET A 39 -13.41 -0.86 -4.20
C MET A 39 -12.01 -0.78 -3.59
N CYS A 40 -11.66 0.37 -3.04
CA CYS A 40 -10.39 0.62 -2.34
C CYS A 40 -10.51 0.45 -0.82
N THR A 41 -11.68 0.07 -0.29
CA THR A 41 -11.96 0.03 1.14
C THR A 41 -11.82 -1.38 1.69
N LEU A 42 -11.02 -1.53 2.76
CA LEU A 42 -10.91 -2.75 3.57
C LEU A 42 -11.62 -2.55 4.91
N THR A 43 -12.14 -3.64 5.46
CA THR A 43 -12.75 -3.69 6.78
C THR A 43 -11.77 -4.35 7.76
N CYS A 44 -11.62 -3.76 8.95
CA CYS A 44 -10.81 -4.26 10.04
C CYS A 44 -11.65 -5.14 11.00
N LEU A 45 -10.98 -5.83 11.94
CA LEU A 45 -11.63 -6.69 12.96
C LEU A 45 -12.62 -5.92 13.85
N ASP A 46 -12.37 -4.63 14.10
CA ASP A 46 -13.24 -3.72 14.86
C ASP A 46 -14.38 -3.13 14.02
N GLU A 47 -14.62 -3.67 12.82
CA GLU A 47 -15.60 -3.20 11.83
C GLU A 47 -15.27 -1.81 11.24
N SER A 48 -14.20 -1.16 11.66
CA SER A 48 -13.76 0.10 11.05
C SER A 48 -13.34 -0.13 9.59
N LYS A 49 -13.45 0.92 8.79
CA LYS A 49 -13.16 0.88 7.36
C LYS A 49 -12.01 1.81 7.01
N LYS A 50 -11.10 1.32 6.19
CA LYS A 50 -10.01 2.11 5.63
C LYS A 50 -10.05 2.06 4.12
N ALA A 51 -10.20 3.22 3.47
CA ALA A 51 -9.98 3.37 2.04
C ALA A 51 -8.47 3.60 1.79
N PHE A 52 -7.89 2.78 0.92
CA PHE A 52 -6.52 2.93 0.41
C PHE A 52 -6.54 3.77 -0.87
N ASP A 53 -5.42 4.41 -1.19
CA ASP A 53 -5.35 5.29 -2.36
C ASP A 53 -5.44 4.53 -3.69
N LEU A 54 -4.88 3.31 -3.76
CA LEU A 54 -4.93 2.44 -4.94
C LEU A 54 -5.29 1.01 -4.55
N GLU A 55 -6.02 0.34 -5.43
CA GLU A 55 -6.34 -1.08 -5.35
C GLU A 55 -6.13 -1.76 -6.69
N GLY A 56 -5.47 -2.94 -6.67
CA GLY A 56 -5.14 -3.69 -7.87
C GLY A 56 -4.65 -5.10 -7.57
N ASN A 57 -3.84 -5.63 -8.48
CA ASN A 57 -3.29 -6.98 -8.35
C ASN A 57 -1.85 -7.05 -8.88
N THR A 58 -1.11 -8.08 -8.44
CA THR A 58 0.10 -8.47 -9.14
C THR A 58 -0.24 -8.97 -10.56
N THR A 59 0.63 -8.71 -11.53
CA THR A 59 0.44 -9.20 -12.92
C THR A 59 0.98 -10.60 -13.16
N LYS A 60 1.81 -11.11 -12.22
CA LYS A 60 2.37 -12.46 -12.25
C LYS A 60 1.51 -13.42 -11.43
N GLU A 61 1.33 -14.64 -11.91
CA GLU A 61 0.64 -15.70 -11.17
C GLU A 61 1.49 -16.25 -9.99
N PRO A 62 0.87 -16.60 -8.84
CA PRO A 62 -0.54 -16.38 -8.54
C PRO A 62 -0.84 -14.88 -8.37
N LYS A 63 -1.95 -14.41 -8.94
CA LYS A 63 -2.38 -13.02 -8.75
C LYS A 63 -2.73 -12.78 -7.28
N ARG A 64 -2.20 -11.68 -6.73
CA ARG A 64 -2.43 -11.27 -5.34
C ARG A 64 -3.01 -9.87 -5.32
N PRO A 65 -4.01 -9.60 -4.48
CA PRO A 65 -4.51 -8.24 -4.28
C PRO A 65 -3.40 -7.32 -3.77
N VAL A 66 -3.45 -6.04 -4.14
CA VAL A 66 -2.48 -5.03 -3.76
C VAL A 66 -3.20 -3.76 -3.35
N SER A 67 -2.98 -3.31 -2.11
CA SER A 67 -3.47 -2.03 -1.60
C SER A 67 -2.30 -1.07 -1.37
N VAL A 68 -2.45 0.18 -1.78
CA VAL A 68 -1.39 1.20 -1.67
C VAL A 68 -1.89 2.41 -0.90
N GLU A 69 -1.08 2.86 0.05
CA GLU A 69 -1.19 4.17 0.69
C GLU A 69 -0.09 5.08 0.14
N ALA A 70 -0.47 6.17 -0.52
CA ALA A 70 0.43 7.11 -1.17
C ALA A 70 0.55 8.41 -0.37
N LYS A 71 1.77 8.82 -0.04
CA LYS A 71 2.07 10.00 0.78
C LYS A 71 2.94 11.00 0.01
N LYS A 72 2.26 11.87 -0.77
CA LYS A 72 2.91 12.97 -1.49
C LYS A 72 2.79 14.27 -0.67
N TYR A 73 3.50 14.34 0.46
CA TYR A 73 3.58 15.54 1.26
C TYR A 73 4.77 16.42 0.84
N SER A 74 4.68 17.72 1.09
CA SER A 74 5.79 18.65 0.93
C SER A 74 6.81 18.58 2.07
N THR A 75 6.46 17.93 3.19
CA THR A 75 7.29 17.75 4.39
C THR A 75 7.07 16.36 4.98
N VAL A 76 7.96 15.94 5.88
CA VAL A 76 7.87 14.62 6.56
C VAL A 76 6.54 14.46 7.33
N GLY A 77 6.01 15.53 7.93
CA GLY A 77 4.73 15.53 8.63
C GLY A 77 4.63 14.46 9.73
N HIS A 78 3.43 13.90 9.91
CA HIS A 78 3.12 12.86 10.91
C HIS A 78 3.22 11.43 10.35
N GLN A 79 4.00 11.21 9.28
CA GLN A 79 4.06 9.94 8.58
C GLN A 79 4.42 8.75 9.47
N ALA A 80 5.23 8.94 10.52
CA ALA A 80 5.60 7.86 11.43
C ALA A 80 4.37 7.27 12.14
N ALA A 81 3.50 8.12 12.68
CA ALA A 81 2.27 7.67 13.34
C ALA A 81 1.27 7.08 12.34
N GLU A 82 1.16 7.69 11.16
CA GLU A 82 0.29 7.18 10.09
C GLU A 82 0.77 5.82 9.56
N PHE A 83 2.08 5.60 9.47
CA PHE A 83 2.65 4.31 9.07
C PHE A 83 2.37 3.22 10.11
N LYS A 84 2.49 3.53 11.42
CA LYS A 84 2.13 2.57 12.47
C LYS A 84 0.67 2.14 12.37
N LYS A 85 -0.22 3.11 12.16
CA LYS A 85 -1.65 2.82 11.93
C LYS A 85 -1.87 2.01 10.64
N PHE A 86 -1.17 2.30 9.56
CA PHE A 86 -1.21 1.53 8.31
C PHE A 86 -0.83 0.06 8.55
N VAL A 87 0.22 -0.21 9.33
CA VAL A 87 0.62 -1.56 9.70
C VAL A 87 -0.48 -2.29 10.46
N ALA A 88 -1.07 -1.64 11.47
CA ALA A 88 -2.15 -2.22 12.27
C ALA A 88 -3.39 -2.51 11.40
N ILE A 89 -3.73 -1.63 10.46
CA ILE A 89 -4.81 -1.85 9.49
C ILE A 89 -4.49 -3.03 8.57
N ALA A 90 -3.26 -3.15 8.06
CA ALA A 90 -2.86 -4.25 7.19
C ALA A 90 -3.02 -5.61 7.89
N TYR A 91 -2.61 -5.70 9.17
CA TYR A 91 -2.81 -6.90 9.97
C TYR A 91 -4.30 -7.15 10.23
N SER A 92 -5.02 -6.17 10.77
CA SER A 92 -6.41 -6.30 11.18
C SER A 92 -7.32 -6.64 10.01
N SER A 93 -7.17 -5.98 8.86
CA SER A 93 -7.96 -6.30 7.66
C SER A 93 -7.64 -7.67 7.07
N THR A 94 -6.39 -8.14 7.17
CA THR A 94 -6.04 -9.51 6.77
C THR A 94 -6.70 -10.53 7.70
N ALA A 95 -6.65 -10.31 9.00
CA ALA A 95 -7.31 -11.17 9.99
C ALA A 95 -8.82 -11.21 9.76
N GLN A 96 -9.46 -10.06 9.48
CA GLN A 96 -10.90 -10.00 9.17
C GLN A 96 -11.25 -10.82 7.93
N VAL A 97 -10.47 -10.72 6.84
CA VAL A 97 -10.70 -11.54 5.64
C VAL A 97 -10.61 -13.03 5.95
N ILE A 98 -9.64 -13.45 6.75
CA ILE A 98 -9.50 -14.86 7.16
C ILE A 98 -10.71 -15.33 7.98
N GLU A 99 -11.25 -14.48 8.87
CA GLU A 99 -12.46 -14.81 9.62
C GLU A 99 -13.70 -14.94 8.74
N ASP A 100 -13.86 -14.03 7.79
CA ASP A 100 -15.04 -13.99 6.93
C ASP A 100 -15.11 -15.16 5.94
N ILE A 101 -13.96 -15.57 5.39
CA ILE A 101 -13.92 -16.55 4.29
C ILE A 101 -13.07 -17.79 4.56
N GLY A 102 -12.33 -17.84 5.69
CA GLY A 102 -11.48 -18.96 6.09
C GLY A 102 -10.13 -19.05 5.35
N GLU A 103 -9.81 -18.09 4.49
CA GLU A 103 -8.59 -18.10 3.68
C GLU A 103 -7.87 -16.75 3.68
N ASP A 104 -6.54 -16.79 3.63
CA ASP A 104 -5.70 -15.60 3.41
C ASP A 104 -5.58 -15.33 1.90
N TRP A 105 -5.96 -14.16 1.45
CA TRP A 105 -5.83 -13.74 0.05
C TRP A 105 -4.42 -13.29 -0.34
N PHE A 106 -3.46 -13.35 0.60
CA PHE A 106 -2.07 -12.99 0.36
C PHE A 106 -1.90 -11.56 -0.16
N ARG A 107 -2.72 -10.62 0.33
CA ARG A 107 -2.69 -9.21 -0.06
C ARG A 107 -1.34 -8.58 0.23
N GLU A 108 -0.80 -7.86 -0.74
CA GLU A 108 0.37 -7.02 -0.61
C GLU A 108 -0.07 -5.61 -0.16
N PHE A 109 0.67 -5.01 0.77
CA PHE A 109 0.39 -3.67 1.28
C PHE A 109 1.59 -2.76 1.06
N LEU A 110 1.40 -1.65 0.35
CA LEU A 110 2.46 -0.73 -0.03
C LEU A 110 2.25 0.62 0.65
N TRP A 111 3.26 1.06 1.39
CA TRP A 111 3.40 2.44 1.82
C TRP A 111 4.36 3.14 0.88
N VAL A 112 3.89 4.10 0.09
CA VAL A 112 4.70 4.84 -0.88
C VAL A 112 4.77 6.30 -0.47
N THR A 113 5.98 6.82 -0.25
CA THR A 113 6.20 8.19 0.20
C THR A 113 7.28 8.90 -0.61
N TYR A 114 7.19 10.24 -0.67
CA TYR A 114 8.24 11.10 -1.27
C TYR A 114 9.30 11.52 -0.25
N HIS A 115 9.07 11.28 1.03
CA HIS A 115 10.01 11.66 2.09
C HIS A 115 10.25 10.49 3.05
N PRO A 116 11.51 10.09 3.28
CA PRO A 116 11.82 9.13 4.33
C PRO A 116 11.40 9.73 5.69
N PHE A 117 10.82 8.90 6.53
CA PHE A 117 10.38 9.24 7.88
C PHE A 117 11.05 8.30 8.88
N SER A 118 11.02 8.61 10.20
CA SER A 118 11.60 7.75 11.26
C SER A 118 12.99 7.24 10.90
N GLN A 119 13.91 8.15 10.54
CA GLN A 119 15.23 7.76 10.04
C GLN A 119 15.99 6.83 10.98
N THR A 120 15.82 7.00 12.30
CA THR A 120 16.41 6.13 13.33
C THR A 120 15.85 4.71 13.27
N ASP A 121 14.54 4.56 13.02
CA ASP A 121 13.84 3.27 13.00
C ASP A 121 13.82 2.64 11.61
N TRP A 122 14.28 3.37 10.58
CA TRP A 122 14.20 2.94 9.18
C TRP A 122 14.67 1.50 8.94
N PRO A 123 15.81 1.03 9.49
CA PRO A 123 16.26 -0.35 9.31
C PRO A 123 15.34 -1.39 9.99
N HIS A 124 14.45 -0.94 10.87
CA HIS A 124 13.64 -1.80 11.72
C HIS A 124 12.14 -1.77 11.39
N LEU A 125 11.68 -0.87 10.50
CA LEU A 125 10.26 -0.63 10.19
C LEU A 125 9.47 -1.89 9.83
N LEU A 126 10.12 -2.91 9.27
CA LEU A 126 9.49 -4.18 8.87
C LEU A 126 9.91 -5.36 9.76
N THR A 127 10.57 -5.12 10.88
CA THR A 127 10.87 -6.19 11.84
C THR A 127 9.62 -6.57 12.64
N LEU A 128 9.48 -7.85 12.99
CA LEU A 128 8.31 -8.32 13.76
C LEU A 128 8.13 -7.57 15.08
N SER A 129 9.23 -7.22 15.77
CA SER A 129 9.16 -6.45 17.00
C SER A 129 8.60 -5.04 16.80
N TYR A 130 8.99 -4.35 15.71
CA TYR A 130 8.45 -3.03 15.39
C TYR A 130 6.96 -3.13 15.01
N LEU A 131 6.61 -4.10 14.18
CA LEU A 131 5.22 -4.31 13.75
C LEU A 131 4.32 -4.68 14.92
N ARG A 132 4.81 -5.51 15.87
CA ARG A 132 4.08 -5.81 17.12
C ARG A 132 3.81 -4.53 17.92
N GLY A 133 4.82 -3.68 18.10
CA GLY A 133 4.63 -2.37 18.75
C GLY A 133 3.61 -1.49 18.04
N CYS A 134 3.51 -1.56 16.71
CA CYS A 134 2.45 -0.86 15.98
C CYS A 134 1.05 -1.40 16.31
N LEU A 135 0.90 -2.71 16.49
CA LEU A 135 -0.37 -3.33 16.90
C LEU A 135 -0.74 -2.97 18.33
N GLU A 136 0.23 -2.92 19.24
CA GLU A 136 0.04 -2.51 20.64
C GLU A 136 -0.39 -1.04 20.74
N GLU A 137 0.18 -0.15 19.91
CA GLU A 137 -0.23 1.27 19.86
C GLU A 137 -1.64 1.46 19.25
N HIS A 138 -2.17 0.46 18.53
CA HIS A 138 -3.47 0.49 17.85
C HIS A 138 -4.31 -0.76 18.19
N GLU A 139 -4.30 -1.16 19.45
CA GLU A 139 -5.02 -2.35 19.96
C GLU A 139 -6.53 -2.30 19.69
N GLU A 140 -7.09 -1.10 19.53
CA GLU A 140 -8.50 -0.91 19.18
C GLU A 140 -8.88 -1.62 17.88
N LEU A 141 -7.95 -1.67 16.89
CA LEU A 141 -8.17 -2.32 15.60
C LEU A 141 -8.20 -3.86 15.70
N LEU A 142 -7.79 -4.44 16.83
CA LEU A 142 -7.77 -5.88 17.05
C LEU A 142 -9.09 -6.42 17.64
N ALA A 143 -10.03 -5.54 17.99
CA ALA A 143 -11.31 -5.90 18.60
C ALA A 143 -11.15 -6.80 19.84
N GLY A 144 -10.11 -6.59 20.64
CA GLY A 144 -9.80 -7.37 21.84
C GLY A 144 -9.19 -8.76 21.57
N LYS A 145 -8.81 -9.07 20.34
CA LYS A 145 -8.14 -10.33 19.99
C LYS A 145 -6.63 -10.25 20.25
N GLU A 146 -6.06 -11.39 20.62
CA GLU A 146 -4.61 -11.53 20.74
C GLU A 146 -3.95 -11.52 19.34
N VAL A 147 -2.71 -11.02 19.28
CA VAL A 147 -1.91 -11.03 18.06
C VAL A 147 -1.42 -12.43 17.75
N ASP A 148 -1.80 -12.96 16.59
CA ASP A 148 -1.26 -14.20 16.04
C ASP A 148 0.11 -13.92 15.41
N ASP A 149 1.18 -14.51 15.96
CA ASP A 149 2.55 -14.32 15.49
C ASP A 149 2.80 -14.86 14.09
N ASP A 150 2.15 -15.97 13.73
CA ASP A 150 2.28 -16.56 12.40
C ASP A 150 1.61 -15.66 11.35
N LEU A 151 0.46 -15.09 11.68
CA LEU A 151 -0.21 -14.11 10.82
C LEU A 151 0.60 -12.82 10.71
N LEU A 152 1.16 -12.33 11.83
CA LEU A 152 2.01 -11.14 11.81
C LEU A 152 3.24 -11.34 10.91
N ALA A 153 3.89 -12.49 10.97
CA ALA A 153 5.02 -12.83 10.10
C ALA A 153 4.60 -12.90 8.62
N LYS A 154 3.43 -13.45 8.31
CA LYS A 154 2.88 -13.47 6.95
C LYS A 154 2.60 -12.06 6.44
N VAL A 155 1.96 -11.21 7.23
CA VAL A 155 1.68 -9.82 6.86
C VAL A 155 2.99 -9.04 6.69
N ALA A 156 3.96 -9.18 7.61
CA ALA A 156 5.28 -8.55 7.52
C ALA A 156 5.97 -8.84 6.18
N SER A 157 5.89 -10.08 5.70
CA SER A 157 6.51 -10.48 4.42
C SER A 157 5.87 -9.85 3.19
N ARG A 158 4.72 -9.18 3.34
CA ARG A 158 3.90 -8.55 2.29
C ARG A 158 3.77 -7.04 2.47
N LEU A 159 4.49 -6.48 3.44
CA LEU A 159 4.57 -5.03 3.65
C LEU A 159 5.74 -4.45 2.86
N TRP A 160 5.48 -3.37 2.15
CA TRP A 160 6.47 -2.64 1.37
C TRP A 160 6.53 -1.19 1.83
N VAL A 161 7.75 -0.69 2.02
CA VAL A 161 7.99 0.74 2.26
C VAL A 161 8.86 1.26 1.12
N LEU A 162 8.28 2.14 0.30
CA LEU A 162 8.93 2.69 -0.87
C LEU A 162 9.09 4.20 -0.73
N VAL A 163 10.31 4.68 -0.96
CA VAL A 163 10.59 6.11 -1.08
C VAL A 163 10.82 6.44 -2.55
N VAL A 164 10.00 7.33 -3.08
CA VAL A 164 10.04 7.75 -4.47
C VAL A 164 10.42 9.21 -4.55
N GLN A 165 11.35 9.55 -5.41
CA GLN A 165 11.71 10.93 -5.70
C GLN A 165 10.99 11.42 -6.97
N GLN A 166 10.68 12.72 -7.03
CA GLN A 166 10.04 13.28 -8.21
C GLN A 166 10.81 12.97 -9.51
N LYS A 167 12.15 13.02 -9.48
CA LYS A 167 12.98 12.66 -10.63
C LYS A 167 12.77 11.22 -11.13
N GLN A 168 12.48 10.27 -10.23
CA GLN A 168 12.17 8.89 -10.63
C GLN A 168 10.81 8.81 -11.33
N VAL A 169 9.85 9.60 -10.86
CA VAL A 169 8.54 9.72 -11.50
C VAL A 169 8.66 10.35 -12.89
N ASP A 170 9.47 11.39 -13.01
CA ASP A 170 9.64 12.16 -14.28
C ASP A 170 10.29 11.35 -15.40
N ILE A 171 11.17 10.39 -15.06
CA ILE A 171 11.88 9.53 -16.03
C ILE A 171 11.20 8.17 -16.28
N ARG A 172 10.02 7.94 -15.70
CA ARG A 172 9.29 6.68 -15.94
C ARG A 172 8.91 6.53 -17.41
N LEU A 173 8.79 5.31 -17.86
CA LEU A 173 8.22 5.03 -19.18
C LEU A 173 6.78 5.53 -19.24
N THR A 174 6.45 6.17 -20.35
CA THR A 174 5.06 6.49 -20.67
C THR A 174 4.26 5.21 -20.94
N LYS A 175 2.95 5.28 -20.83
CA LYS A 175 2.09 4.12 -21.11
C LYS A 175 2.32 3.54 -22.51
N LEU A 176 2.59 4.40 -23.50
CA LEU A 176 2.86 3.97 -24.87
C LEU A 176 4.21 3.25 -24.98
N GLU A 177 5.27 3.79 -24.38
CA GLU A 177 6.59 3.14 -24.33
C GLU A 177 6.53 1.81 -23.61
N LEU A 178 5.80 1.73 -22.48
CA LEU A 178 5.62 0.49 -21.75
C LEU A 178 4.87 -0.58 -22.57
N MET A 179 3.87 -0.19 -23.35
CA MET A 179 3.19 -1.09 -24.29
C MET A 179 4.14 -1.66 -25.35
N VAL A 180 5.04 -0.84 -25.89
CA VAL A 180 6.04 -1.27 -26.89
C VAL A 180 7.04 -2.26 -26.24
N VAL A 181 7.55 -1.95 -25.05
CA VAL A 181 8.47 -2.81 -24.31
C VAL A 181 7.82 -4.16 -23.98
N ASN A 182 6.59 -4.14 -23.46
CA ASN A 182 5.86 -5.38 -23.14
C ASN A 182 5.56 -6.22 -24.39
N ALA A 183 5.24 -5.59 -25.51
CA ALA A 183 5.03 -6.30 -26.77
C ALA A 183 6.32 -6.92 -27.32
N ALA A 184 7.48 -6.31 -27.07
CA ALA A 184 8.78 -6.89 -27.44
C ALA A 184 9.07 -8.12 -26.57
N PHE A 185 8.90 -8.04 -25.25
CA PHE A 185 9.09 -9.18 -24.35
C PHE A 185 8.14 -10.35 -24.65
N ALA A 186 6.88 -10.08 -24.95
CA ALA A 186 5.92 -11.12 -25.31
C ALA A 186 6.30 -11.90 -26.57
N LYS A 187 7.01 -11.28 -27.53
CA LYS A 187 7.52 -11.95 -28.74
C LYS A 187 8.68 -12.90 -28.45
N GLU A 188 9.44 -12.64 -27.38
CA GLU A 188 10.60 -13.45 -26.99
C GLU A 188 10.26 -14.52 -25.94
N GLY A 189 8.99 -14.64 -25.54
CA GLY A 189 8.52 -15.67 -24.61
C GLY A 189 8.87 -15.40 -23.13
N TRP A 190 9.08 -14.11 -22.77
CA TRP A 190 9.37 -13.67 -21.40
C TRP A 190 8.09 -13.30 -20.64
#